data_1d3b9cb101b6279055f1ce2605c362da
#
_entry.id   1d3b9cb101b6279055f1ce2605c362da
#
_cell.length_a   1.000
_cell.length_b   1.000
_cell.length_c   1.000
_cell.angle_alpha   90.00
_cell.angle_beta   90.00
_cell.angle_gamma   90.00
#
_symmetry.space_group_name_H-M   'P 1'
#
loop_
_entity.id
_entity.type
_entity.pdbx_description
1 polymer ?
#
loop_
_entity_poly.entity_id
_entity_poly.type
_entity_poly.pdbx_seq_one_letter_code
_entity_poly.pdbx_strand_id
1 'polypeptide(L)'
;RFVRYNGTEKKVGAEYNVIKDKSFDEPLLKLIPTVNEFIATQLRDITKLSPDARFETQPEYPTFAWEECIANSVAHRIWSLRGAHILVEMYDDRLEITSPGKLPNNITVDNICDFRYSRNPIICRVLCAFEIVRELNEGVKRIYHEMQSMGLPAPEFVETEHNFKVILRNNIASRISHPSSESVEKSAEKSAEKKLK
;
A
#
# COMPACT_ATOMS: atom_id res chain seq x y z
N ARG A 1 -13.25 -6.87 -3.55
CA ARG A 1 -13.53 -7.26 -2.16
C ARG A 1 -12.42 -6.77 -1.26
N PHE A 2 -12.77 -6.22 -0.10
CA PHE A 2 -11.85 -5.79 0.96
C PHE A 2 -12.06 -6.69 2.18
N VAL A 3 -10.94 -7.15 2.77
CA VAL A 3 -10.94 -7.95 4.00
C VAL A 3 -9.90 -7.38 4.96
N ARG A 4 -10.29 -7.12 6.20
CA ARG A 4 -9.35 -6.71 7.27
C ARG A 4 -9.22 -7.82 8.31
N TYR A 5 -7.99 -8.15 8.64
CA TYR A 5 -7.63 -9.12 9.66
C TYR A 5 -7.12 -8.42 10.92
N ASN A 6 -7.39 -9.00 12.07
CA ASN A 6 -6.75 -8.63 13.34
C ASN A 6 -5.42 -9.37 13.45
N GLY A 7 -4.32 -8.63 13.49
CA GLY A 7 -2.97 -9.19 13.52
C GLY A 7 -2.29 -9.21 12.15
N THR A 8 -1.19 -9.95 12.06
CA THR A 8 -0.30 -9.99 10.89
C THR A 8 -0.50 -11.24 10.01
N GLU A 9 -1.35 -12.17 10.44
CA GLU A 9 -1.61 -13.43 9.74
C GLU A 9 -3.10 -13.67 9.58
N LYS A 10 -3.45 -14.32 8.48
CA LYS A 10 -4.81 -14.81 8.24
C LYS A 10 -5.02 -16.10 9.03
N LYS A 11 -6.00 -16.09 9.91
CA LYS A 11 -6.39 -17.26 10.69
C LYS A 11 -7.72 -17.84 10.21
N VAL A 12 -7.88 -19.15 10.35
CA VAL A 12 -9.05 -19.91 9.89
C VAL A 12 -9.64 -20.78 11.02
N GLY A 13 -10.83 -21.27 10.84
CA GLY A 13 -11.49 -22.15 11.82
C GLY A 13 -11.86 -21.41 13.12
N ALA A 14 -11.54 -22.01 14.27
CA ALA A 14 -11.87 -21.45 15.58
C ALA A 14 -11.10 -20.14 15.90
N GLU A 15 -10.00 -19.90 15.23
CA GLU A 15 -9.18 -18.67 15.39
C GLU A 15 -9.49 -17.58 14.36
N TYR A 16 -10.61 -17.68 13.65
CA TYR A 16 -11.00 -16.74 12.62
C TYR A 16 -10.90 -15.29 13.10
N ASN A 17 -10.11 -14.47 12.39
CA ASN A 17 -9.71 -13.14 12.82
C ASN A 17 -10.08 -12.01 11.84
N VAL A 18 -11.05 -12.25 10.96
CA VAL A 18 -11.58 -11.20 10.09
C VAL A 18 -12.43 -10.25 10.93
N ILE A 19 -12.07 -8.97 10.90
CA ILE A 19 -12.80 -7.89 11.61
C ILE A 19 -13.66 -7.07 10.65
N LYS A 20 -13.37 -7.11 9.35
CA LYS A 20 -14.19 -6.46 8.32
C LYS A 20 -14.09 -7.22 7.00
N ASP A 21 -15.21 -7.38 6.34
CA ASP A 21 -15.34 -7.94 4.99
C ASP A 21 -16.38 -7.11 4.22
N LYS A 22 -15.98 -6.55 3.08
CA LYS A 22 -16.85 -5.73 2.25
C LYS A 22 -16.60 -6.01 0.77
N SER A 23 -17.68 -6.29 0.05
CA SER A 23 -17.68 -6.37 -1.41
C SER A 23 -18.16 -5.06 -2.02
N PHE A 24 -17.63 -4.74 -3.20
CA PHE A 24 -18.00 -3.58 -4.01
C PHE A 24 -18.42 -4.08 -5.38
N ASP A 25 -19.56 -3.64 -5.84
CA ASP A 25 -20.19 -4.09 -7.10
C ASP A 25 -20.78 -2.88 -7.88
N GLU A 26 -20.00 -1.78 -7.89
CA GLU A 26 -20.37 -0.58 -8.60
C GLU A 26 -19.87 -0.60 -10.05
N PRO A 27 -20.45 0.22 -10.93
CA PRO A 27 -19.91 0.47 -12.24
C PRO A 27 -18.45 0.96 -12.15
N LEU A 28 -17.61 0.54 -13.12
CA LEU A 28 -16.15 0.72 -13.09
C LEU A 28 -15.68 2.14 -12.74
N LEU A 29 -16.34 3.16 -13.29
CA LEU A 29 -15.99 4.57 -13.05
C LEU A 29 -16.27 5.03 -11.59
N LYS A 30 -17.21 4.37 -10.91
CA LYS A 30 -17.50 4.63 -9.49
C LYS A 30 -16.72 3.72 -8.57
N LEU A 31 -16.36 2.53 -9.04
CA LEU A 31 -15.72 1.49 -8.24
C LEU A 31 -14.42 1.98 -7.61
N ILE A 32 -13.50 2.56 -8.40
CA ILE A 32 -12.20 3.00 -7.89
C ILE A 32 -12.35 4.11 -6.85
N PRO A 33 -13.06 5.23 -7.12
CA PRO A 33 -13.30 6.25 -6.10
C PRO A 33 -13.96 5.71 -4.83
N THR A 34 -15.01 4.89 -4.96
CA THR A 34 -15.72 4.33 -3.79
C THR A 34 -14.81 3.43 -2.95
N VAL A 35 -13.96 2.61 -3.60
CA VAL A 35 -12.99 1.75 -2.90
C VAL A 35 -11.93 2.60 -2.21
N ASN A 36 -11.41 3.64 -2.87
CA ASN A 36 -10.40 4.53 -2.32
C ASN A 36 -10.94 5.28 -1.09
N GLU A 37 -12.13 5.88 -1.17
CA GLU A 37 -12.78 6.52 -0.03
C GLU A 37 -12.96 5.55 1.13
N PHE A 38 -13.39 4.33 0.86
CA PHE A 38 -13.55 3.32 1.89
C PHE A 38 -12.21 2.91 2.52
N ILE A 39 -11.18 2.64 1.72
CA ILE A 39 -9.85 2.25 2.24
C ILE A 39 -9.26 3.39 3.07
N ALA A 40 -9.40 4.64 2.65
CA ALA A 40 -8.95 5.79 3.42
C ALA A 40 -9.52 5.81 4.85
N THR A 41 -10.78 5.37 5.03
CA THR A 41 -11.38 5.25 6.38
C THR A 41 -10.84 4.09 7.22
N GLN A 42 -10.10 3.16 6.63
CA GLN A 42 -9.53 2.00 7.33
C GLN A 42 -8.06 2.21 7.69
N LEU A 43 -7.39 3.15 7.02
CA LEU A 43 -5.99 3.50 7.28
C LEU A 43 -5.85 4.32 8.56
N ARG A 44 -4.68 4.23 9.18
CA ARG A 44 -4.35 4.91 10.43
C ARG A 44 -3.53 6.15 10.15
N ASP A 45 -3.74 7.16 10.96
CA ASP A 45 -2.83 8.28 11.08
C ASP A 45 -1.88 8.05 12.25
N ILE A 46 -0.58 8.20 12.01
CA ILE A 46 0.46 7.98 13.00
C ILE A 46 1.02 9.34 13.42
N THR A 47 0.70 9.73 14.66
CA THR A 47 1.22 10.97 15.24
C THR A 47 2.45 10.66 16.08
N LYS A 48 3.55 11.33 15.79
CA LYS A 48 4.81 11.25 16.54
C LYS A 48 5.26 12.64 16.99
N LEU A 49 6.03 12.69 18.07
CA LEU A 49 6.70 13.91 18.49
C LEU A 49 8.02 14.04 17.71
N SER A 50 8.18 15.12 16.96
CA SER A 50 9.42 15.41 16.25
C SER A 50 10.51 15.94 17.22
N PRO A 51 11.79 15.95 16.82
CA PRO A 51 12.89 16.40 17.69
C PRO A 51 12.78 17.85 18.19
N ASP A 52 12.02 18.70 17.48
CA ASP A 52 11.71 20.08 17.85
C ASP A 52 10.46 20.22 18.74
N ALA A 53 10.02 19.12 19.35
CA ALA A 53 8.86 19.02 20.24
C ALA A 53 7.52 19.40 19.61
N ARG A 54 7.36 19.20 18.30
CA ARG A 54 6.10 19.34 17.58
C ARG A 54 5.47 18.00 17.29
N PHE A 55 4.15 17.93 17.32
CA PHE A 55 3.44 16.75 16.85
C PHE A 55 3.36 16.76 15.33
N GLU A 56 3.85 15.69 14.71
CA GLU A 56 3.73 15.43 13.27
C GLU A 56 2.85 14.22 13.06
N THR A 57 1.80 14.40 12.24
CA THR A 57 0.91 13.31 11.85
C THR A 57 1.21 12.89 10.41
N GLN A 58 1.46 11.62 10.23
CA GLN A 58 1.73 11.01 8.93
C GLN A 58 0.72 9.89 8.68
N PRO A 59 0.22 9.74 7.45
CA PRO A 59 -0.63 8.62 7.10
C PRO A 59 0.14 7.30 7.21
N GLU A 60 -0.60 6.21 7.37
CA GLU A 60 -0.03 4.86 7.42
C GLU A 60 0.76 4.49 6.16
N TYR A 61 0.23 4.88 4.99
CA TYR A 61 0.87 4.74 3.68
C TYR A 61 0.77 6.05 2.89
N PRO A 62 1.70 6.30 1.94
CA PRO A 62 1.52 7.40 0.97
C PRO A 62 0.23 7.19 0.19
N THR A 63 -0.64 8.18 0.15
CA THR A 63 -1.94 8.08 -0.52
C THR A 63 -1.80 7.63 -1.97
N PHE A 64 -0.88 8.23 -2.71
CA PHE A 64 -0.63 7.84 -4.09
C PHE A 64 -0.27 6.35 -4.24
N ALA A 65 0.53 5.79 -3.33
CA ALA A 65 1.05 4.43 -3.49
C ALA A 65 -0.07 3.38 -3.49
N TRP A 66 -0.97 3.41 -2.52
CA TRP A 66 -2.04 2.42 -2.46
C TRP A 66 -3.18 2.70 -3.45
N GLU A 67 -3.50 3.98 -3.75
CA GLU A 67 -4.49 4.34 -4.78
C GLU A 67 -4.05 3.88 -6.17
N GLU A 68 -2.78 4.08 -6.53
CA GLU A 68 -2.19 3.61 -7.78
C GLU A 68 -2.23 2.07 -7.87
N CYS A 69 -1.92 1.37 -6.77
CA CYS A 69 -2.03 -0.10 -6.73
C CYS A 69 -3.48 -0.57 -6.96
N ILE A 70 -4.48 0.10 -6.39
CA ILE A 70 -5.90 -0.20 -6.64
C ILE A 70 -6.26 0.05 -8.10
N ALA A 71 -5.93 1.22 -8.64
CA ALA A 71 -6.20 1.58 -10.01
C ALA A 71 -5.56 0.60 -11.01
N ASN A 72 -4.29 0.25 -10.79
CA ASN A 72 -3.57 -0.74 -11.59
C ASN A 72 -4.19 -2.14 -11.50
N SER A 73 -4.65 -2.56 -10.32
CA SER A 73 -5.31 -3.85 -10.15
C SER A 73 -6.58 -3.97 -10.99
N VAL A 74 -7.32 -2.88 -11.15
CA VAL A 74 -8.52 -2.79 -11.99
C VAL A 74 -8.15 -2.71 -13.47
N ALA A 75 -7.21 -1.81 -13.82
CA ALA A 75 -6.81 -1.55 -15.20
C ALA A 75 -6.17 -2.80 -15.87
N HIS A 76 -5.42 -3.59 -15.10
CA HIS A 76 -4.68 -4.74 -15.62
C HIS A 76 -5.27 -6.12 -15.29
N ARG A 77 -6.44 -6.17 -14.64
CA ARG A 77 -7.14 -7.42 -14.35
C ARG A 77 -7.43 -8.23 -15.63
N ILE A 78 -7.40 -9.56 -15.52
CA ILE A 78 -7.97 -10.45 -16.57
C ILE A 78 -9.49 -10.51 -16.38
N TRP A 79 -10.23 -9.73 -17.18
CA TRP A 79 -11.69 -9.62 -17.07
C TRP A 79 -12.47 -10.85 -17.54
N SER A 80 -11.84 -11.74 -18.32
CA SER A 80 -12.46 -13.03 -18.71
C SER A 80 -12.59 -13.99 -17.52
N LEU A 81 -11.81 -13.81 -16.45
CA LEU A 81 -11.94 -14.58 -15.20
C LEU A 81 -13.08 -14.03 -14.34
N ARG A 82 -14.33 -14.34 -14.75
CA ARG A 82 -15.53 -13.78 -14.11
C ARG A 82 -15.72 -14.21 -12.65
N GLY A 83 -15.29 -15.42 -12.28
CA GLY A 83 -15.40 -15.96 -10.93
C GLY A 83 -14.33 -15.46 -9.96
N ALA A 84 -13.26 -14.82 -10.47
CA ALA A 84 -12.20 -14.25 -9.64
C ALA A 84 -12.45 -12.75 -9.39
N HIS A 85 -12.10 -12.24 -8.24
CA HIS A 85 -12.22 -10.82 -7.91
C HIS A 85 -10.88 -10.25 -7.45
N ILE A 86 -10.75 -8.93 -7.57
CA ILE A 86 -9.64 -8.22 -6.94
C ILE A 86 -9.85 -8.30 -5.43
N LEU A 87 -8.81 -8.70 -4.70
CA LEU A 87 -8.83 -8.84 -3.25
C LEU A 87 -7.85 -7.85 -2.63
N VAL A 88 -8.36 -7.02 -1.73
CA VAL A 88 -7.57 -6.13 -0.90
C VAL A 88 -7.62 -6.69 0.51
N GLU A 89 -6.48 -7.13 1.02
CA GLU A 89 -6.31 -7.71 2.35
C GLU A 89 -5.48 -6.76 3.22
N MET A 90 -6.05 -6.32 4.33
CA MET A 90 -5.41 -5.41 5.26
C MET A 90 -5.08 -6.14 6.56
N TYR A 91 -3.80 -6.11 6.91
CA TYR A 91 -3.23 -6.63 8.16
C TYR A 91 -2.73 -5.47 9.03
N ASP A 92 -2.25 -5.77 10.22
CA ASP A 92 -1.71 -4.74 11.11
C ASP A 92 -0.37 -4.18 10.62
N ASP A 93 0.39 -4.95 9.84
CA ASP A 93 1.73 -4.63 9.35
C ASP A 93 1.80 -4.31 7.84
N ARG A 94 0.74 -4.61 7.06
CA ARG A 94 0.76 -4.47 5.61
C ARG A 94 -0.62 -4.41 4.95
N LEU A 95 -0.63 -3.90 3.74
CA LEU A 95 -1.74 -3.93 2.80
C LEU A 95 -1.34 -4.79 1.59
N GLU A 96 -2.12 -5.82 1.27
CA GLU A 96 -1.94 -6.69 0.10
C GLU A 96 -3.06 -6.44 -0.91
N ILE A 97 -2.70 -6.25 -2.17
CA ILE A 97 -3.64 -6.05 -3.28
C ILE A 97 -3.38 -7.12 -4.31
N THR A 98 -4.32 -8.04 -4.46
CA THR A 98 -4.22 -9.18 -5.38
C THR A 98 -5.19 -9.01 -6.54
N SER A 99 -4.66 -9.03 -7.76
CA SER A 99 -5.43 -8.96 -9.01
C SER A 99 -5.38 -10.29 -9.76
N PRO A 100 -6.51 -10.80 -10.30
CA PRO A 100 -6.51 -11.99 -11.13
C PRO A 100 -5.72 -11.79 -12.44
N GLY A 101 -4.77 -12.68 -12.68
CA GLY A 101 -3.94 -12.74 -13.89
C GLY A 101 -2.46 -12.50 -13.61
N LYS A 102 -1.61 -13.11 -14.43
CA LYS A 102 -0.15 -12.91 -14.44
C LYS A 102 0.22 -11.59 -15.10
N LEU A 103 1.46 -11.18 -14.97
CA LEU A 103 2.04 -10.15 -15.82
C LEU A 103 2.01 -10.58 -17.30
N PRO A 104 1.97 -9.64 -18.25
CA PRO A 104 2.05 -9.96 -19.69
C PRO A 104 3.38 -10.62 -20.03
N ASN A 105 3.41 -11.43 -21.09
CA ASN A 105 4.49 -12.37 -21.43
C ASN A 105 5.94 -11.83 -21.40
N ASN A 106 6.14 -10.53 -21.61
CA ASN A 106 7.48 -9.92 -21.62
C ASN A 106 7.77 -9.07 -20.38
N ILE A 107 6.84 -9.02 -19.43
CA ILE A 107 6.98 -8.24 -18.19
C ILE A 107 7.17 -9.21 -17.04
N THR A 108 8.17 -8.93 -16.24
CA THR A 108 8.49 -9.64 -15.01
C THR A 108 8.52 -8.66 -13.85
N VAL A 109 8.54 -9.17 -12.64
CA VAL A 109 8.69 -8.33 -11.44
C VAL A 109 9.95 -7.47 -11.50
N ASP A 110 11.05 -7.98 -12.07
CA ASP A 110 12.33 -7.27 -12.16
C ASP A 110 12.31 -6.10 -13.15
N ASN A 111 11.49 -6.19 -14.21
CA ASN A 111 11.46 -5.17 -15.26
C ASN A 111 10.15 -4.37 -15.32
N ILE A 112 9.23 -4.57 -14.37
CA ILE A 112 7.91 -3.91 -14.34
C ILE A 112 8.00 -2.38 -14.36
N CYS A 113 9.09 -1.81 -13.85
CA CYS A 113 9.35 -0.38 -13.86
C CYS A 113 9.68 0.19 -15.25
N ASP A 114 10.10 -0.65 -16.20
CA ASP A 114 10.67 -0.20 -17.47
C ASP A 114 9.75 -0.46 -18.66
N PHE A 115 8.74 -1.30 -18.48
CA PHE A 115 7.81 -1.64 -19.56
C PHE A 115 6.48 -0.90 -19.45
N ARG A 116 6.01 -0.48 -20.62
CA ARG A 116 4.67 0.08 -20.80
C ARG A 116 3.78 -0.94 -21.48
N TYR A 117 2.81 -1.43 -20.75
CA TYR A 117 1.82 -2.35 -21.30
C TYR A 117 0.45 -2.13 -20.68
N SER A 118 -0.55 -2.01 -21.53
CA SER A 118 -1.94 -2.01 -21.08
C SER A 118 -2.62 -3.30 -21.51
N ARG A 119 -3.03 -4.12 -20.53
CA ARG A 119 -3.80 -5.35 -20.82
C ARG A 119 -5.18 -5.01 -21.38
N ASN A 120 -5.78 -3.94 -20.88
CA ASN A 120 -7.13 -3.51 -21.21
C ASN A 120 -7.10 -2.07 -21.75
N PRO A 121 -6.62 -1.82 -22.97
CA PRO A 121 -6.36 -0.48 -23.46
C PRO A 121 -7.62 0.40 -23.52
N ILE A 122 -8.79 -0.19 -23.77
CA ILE A 122 -10.06 0.55 -23.77
C ILE A 122 -10.41 1.01 -22.35
N ILE A 123 -10.28 0.11 -21.36
CA ILE A 123 -10.52 0.43 -19.95
C ILE A 123 -9.55 1.53 -19.49
N CYS A 124 -8.25 1.38 -19.75
CA CYS A 124 -7.25 2.38 -19.40
C CYS A 124 -7.57 3.74 -20.01
N ARG A 125 -7.93 3.78 -21.30
CA ARG A 125 -8.31 5.04 -21.97
C ARG A 125 -9.50 5.71 -21.31
N VAL A 126 -10.53 4.95 -20.92
CA VAL A 126 -11.70 5.48 -20.23
C VAL A 126 -11.31 6.00 -18.86
N LEU A 127 -10.53 5.23 -18.07
CA LEU A 127 -10.07 5.66 -16.75
C LEU A 127 -9.20 6.92 -16.83
N CYS A 128 -8.37 7.07 -17.88
CA CYS A 128 -7.60 8.28 -18.13
C CYS A 128 -8.48 9.47 -18.51
N ALA A 129 -9.51 9.26 -19.36
CA ALA A 129 -10.44 10.34 -19.74
C ALA A 129 -11.24 10.90 -18.53
N PHE A 130 -11.42 10.10 -17.49
CA PHE A 130 -12.03 10.51 -16.22
C PHE A 130 -11.01 10.85 -15.12
N GLU A 131 -9.72 11.01 -15.49
CA GLU A 131 -8.63 11.38 -14.58
C GLU A 131 -8.42 10.43 -13.39
N ILE A 132 -8.94 9.21 -13.46
CA ILE A 132 -8.79 8.18 -12.41
C ILE A 132 -7.41 7.52 -12.48
N VAL A 133 -6.85 7.40 -13.68
CA VAL A 133 -5.51 6.85 -13.95
C VAL A 133 -4.74 7.81 -14.85
N ARG A 134 -3.43 7.87 -14.69
CA ARG A 134 -2.52 8.63 -15.57
C ARG A 134 -1.64 7.68 -16.35
N GLU A 135 -1.69 7.74 -17.69
CA GLU A 135 -0.85 6.93 -18.58
C GLU A 135 0.59 7.47 -18.72
N LEU A 136 1.27 7.79 -17.64
CA LEU A 136 2.61 8.38 -17.72
C LEU A 136 3.76 7.39 -17.53
N ASN A 137 3.49 6.09 -17.44
CA ASN A 137 4.52 5.05 -17.20
C ASN A 137 5.35 5.22 -15.91
N GLU A 138 4.96 6.12 -15.04
CA GLU A 138 5.71 6.46 -13.84
C GLU A 138 5.06 5.88 -12.58
N GLY A 139 3.88 5.26 -12.69
CA GLY A 139 3.09 4.80 -11.55
C GLY A 139 3.89 3.90 -10.61
N VAL A 140 4.49 2.82 -11.15
CA VAL A 140 5.28 1.88 -10.32
C VAL A 140 6.53 2.56 -9.75
N LYS A 141 7.29 3.30 -10.56
CA LYS A 141 8.48 4.06 -10.08
C LYS A 141 8.10 5.05 -8.98
N ARG A 142 6.96 5.71 -9.14
CA ARG A 142 6.47 6.66 -8.16
C ARG A 142 6.01 5.97 -6.88
N ILE A 143 5.40 4.78 -6.93
CA ILE A 143 5.08 4.00 -5.73
C ILE A 143 6.36 3.75 -4.91
N TYR A 144 7.46 3.31 -5.54
CA TYR A 144 8.77 3.14 -4.88
C TYR A 144 9.25 4.43 -4.23
N HIS A 145 9.21 5.53 -4.98
CA HIS A 145 9.67 6.84 -4.48
C HIS A 145 8.84 7.33 -3.28
N GLU A 146 7.52 7.25 -3.36
CA GLU A 146 6.61 7.70 -2.30
C GLU A 146 6.77 6.85 -1.03
N MET A 147 6.92 5.52 -1.16
CA MET A 147 7.20 4.64 -0.01
C MET A 147 8.55 5.01 0.63
N GLN A 148 9.59 5.19 -0.16
CA GLN A 148 10.92 5.58 0.32
C GLN A 148 10.93 6.95 0.99
N SER A 149 10.21 7.93 0.45
CA SER A 149 10.13 9.28 1.00
C SER A 149 9.52 9.32 2.41
N MET A 150 8.65 8.36 2.73
CA MET A 150 8.08 8.17 4.06
C MET A 150 8.91 7.25 4.97
N GLY A 151 10.08 6.78 4.51
CA GLY A 151 10.90 5.82 5.25
C GLY A 151 10.28 4.44 5.39
N LEU A 152 9.38 4.08 4.48
CA LEU A 152 8.73 2.78 4.43
C LEU A 152 9.52 1.79 3.57
N PRO A 153 9.38 0.47 3.83
CA PRO A 153 9.96 -0.55 2.96
C PRO A 153 9.50 -0.39 1.51
N ALA A 154 10.35 -0.79 0.57
CA ALA A 154 9.99 -0.83 -0.83
C ALA A 154 8.75 -1.73 -1.05
N PRO A 155 7.89 -1.41 -2.03
CA PRO A 155 6.78 -2.27 -2.39
C PRO A 155 7.29 -3.62 -2.87
N GLU A 156 6.63 -4.70 -2.46
CA GLU A 156 6.92 -6.05 -2.94
C GLU A 156 5.91 -6.44 -4.02
N PHE A 157 6.39 -6.94 -5.14
CA PHE A 157 5.56 -7.45 -6.23
C PHE A 157 5.74 -8.96 -6.31
N VAL A 158 4.64 -9.69 -6.28
CA VAL A 158 4.66 -11.16 -6.30
C VAL A 158 3.75 -11.66 -7.41
N GLU A 159 4.33 -12.42 -8.33
CA GLU A 159 3.59 -13.13 -9.36
C GLU A 159 3.39 -14.59 -8.93
N THR A 160 2.17 -15.07 -9.05
CA THR A 160 1.81 -16.48 -8.86
C THR A 160 1.28 -17.05 -10.17
N GLU A 161 0.94 -18.34 -10.19
CA GLU A 161 0.40 -18.97 -11.39
C GLU A 161 -0.88 -18.31 -11.93
N HIS A 162 -1.69 -17.73 -11.05
CA HIS A 162 -3.02 -17.18 -11.41
C HIS A 162 -3.25 -15.74 -11.03
N ASN A 163 -2.36 -15.14 -10.24
CA ASN A 163 -2.56 -13.80 -9.68
C ASN A 163 -1.27 -12.99 -9.68
N PHE A 164 -1.44 -11.69 -9.68
CA PHE A 164 -0.40 -10.72 -9.38
C PHE A 164 -0.75 -9.97 -8.10
N LYS A 165 0.19 -9.89 -7.16
CA LYS A 165 0.00 -9.28 -5.86
C LYS A 165 1.01 -8.16 -5.63
N VAL A 166 0.54 -7.07 -5.04
CA VAL A 166 1.37 -5.99 -4.50
C VAL A 166 1.24 -5.97 -2.98
N ILE A 167 2.36 -5.83 -2.27
CA ILE A 167 2.41 -5.75 -0.81
C ILE A 167 3.07 -4.44 -0.42
N LEU A 168 2.35 -3.63 0.34
CA LEU A 168 2.84 -2.39 0.94
C LEU A 168 2.96 -2.59 2.45
N ARG A 169 4.18 -2.44 3.01
CA ARG A 169 4.42 -2.58 4.46
C ARG A 169 4.41 -1.21 5.13
N ASN A 170 3.74 -1.13 6.29
CA ASN A 170 3.59 0.13 7.03
C ASN A 170 4.69 0.39 8.06
N ASN A 171 5.45 -0.64 8.41
CA ASN A 171 6.53 -0.56 9.41
C ASN A 171 6.10 0.10 10.74
N ILE A 172 4.83 -0.11 11.14
CA ILE A 172 4.17 0.66 12.20
C ILE A 172 4.86 0.48 13.56
N ALA A 173 5.38 -0.71 13.85
CA ALA A 173 6.05 -1.00 15.11
C ALA A 173 7.27 -0.08 15.32
N SER A 174 8.07 0.15 14.28
CA SER A 174 9.24 1.04 14.36
C SER A 174 8.86 2.53 14.30
N ARG A 175 7.68 2.87 13.76
CA ARG A 175 7.20 4.26 13.67
C ARG A 175 6.56 4.75 14.97
N ILE A 176 6.01 3.84 15.78
CA ILE A 176 5.37 4.15 17.08
C ILE A 176 6.38 4.00 18.24
N SER A 177 7.42 3.16 18.10
CA SER A 177 8.44 3.04 19.16
C SER A 177 9.13 4.38 19.36
N HIS A 178 8.98 4.96 20.53
CA HIS A 178 9.77 6.10 20.97
C HIS A 178 11.26 5.74 20.86
N PRO A 179 12.16 6.69 20.57
CA PRO A 179 13.59 6.45 20.71
C PRO A 179 13.81 5.95 22.14
N SER A 180 14.33 4.72 22.25
CA SER A 180 14.63 4.08 23.52
C SER A 180 15.47 5.03 24.36
N SER A 181 15.26 5.03 25.68
CA SER A 181 15.95 5.84 26.69
C SER A 181 17.48 5.91 26.57
N GLU A 182 18.12 5.01 25.85
CA GLU A 182 19.56 5.03 25.54
C GLU A 182 20.04 6.26 24.74
N SER A 183 19.20 6.86 23.89
CA SER A 183 19.59 8.09 23.15
C SER A 183 19.48 9.34 24.00
N VAL A 184 18.63 9.33 25.03
CA VAL A 184 18.47 10.44 25.99
C VAL A 184 19.61 10.43 27.01
N GLU A 185 20.02 9.26 27.49
CA GLU A 185 21.17 9.13 28.41
C GLU A 185 22.49 9.56 27.77
N LYS A 186 22.78 9.13 26.52
CA LYS A 186 23.99 9.56 25.79
C LYS A 186 24.01 11.06 25.48
N SER A 187 22.85 11.70 25.32
CA SER A 187 22.76 13.15 25.14
C SER A 187 22.89 13.90 26.45
N ALA A 188 22.42 13.35 27.56
CA ALA A 188 22.57 13.92 28.89
C ALA A 188 24.03 13.82 29.38
N GLU A 189 24.72 12.69 29.18
CA GLU A 189 26.14 12.52 29.51
C GLU A 189 27.03 13.48 28.71
N LYS A 190 26.82 13.63 27.39
CA LYS A 190 27.57 14.60 26.58
C LYS A 190 27.33 16.05 26.98
N SER A 191 26.14 16.37 27.52
CA SER A 191 25.85 17.73 28.01
C SER A 191 26.44 17.98 29.40
N ALA A 192 26.58 16.95 30.24
CA ALA A 192 27.23 17.04 31.55
C ALA A 192 28.76 17.19 31.41
N GLU A 193 29.40 16.45 30.50
CA GLU A 193 30.84 16.59 30.22
C GLU A 193 31.22 17.96 29.64
N LYS A 194 30.35 18.63 28.90
CA LYS A 194 30.57 19.97 28.35
C LYS A 194 30.43 21.08 29.39
N LYS A 195 29.86 20.85 30.56
CA LYS A 195 29.71 21.82 31.66
C LYS A 195 30.80 21.73 32.70
N LEU A 196 31.68 20.72 32.58
CA LEU A 196 32.80 20.47 33.51
C LEU A 196 34.18 20.84 32.92
N LYS A 197 34.19 21.42 31.75
CA LYS A 197 35.34 22.05 31.09
C LYS A 197 35.08 23.55 30.94
#